data_8693de2e4b85592f34f423d1356fcf96
#
_entry.id   8693de2e4b85592f34f423d1356fcf96
#
_cell.length_a   1.000
_cell.length_b   1.000
_cell.length_c   1.000
_cell.angle_alpha   90.00
_cell.angle_beta   90.00
_cell.angle_gamma   90.00
#
_symmetry.space_group_name_H-M   'P 1'
#
loop_
_entity.id
_entity.type
_entity.pdbx_description
1 polymer ?
#
loop_
_entity_poly.entity_id
_entity_poly.type
_entity_poly.pdbx_seq_one_letter_code
_entity_poly.pdbx_strand_id
1 'polypeptide(L)'
;RERRKKNCTASPPLPAQAELYKLCGSAVPGSAVKRICKALNHLIDDPLRISMAASAVCDTAEIRQLQQELDTLLQARPVDEDAARQKALEVASLKLASVKTEEYESHRLRSVFGTHPKMDALDAALLKQSLRKIECHGDTVCLLLKNGQWLEA
;
A
#
# COMPACT_ATOMS: atom_id res chain seq x y z
N ARG A 1 -17.55 -2.83 50.57
CA ARG A 1 -18.07 -2.20 49.31
C ARG A 1 -16.92 -2.11 48.29
N GLU A 2 -16.80 -3.12 47.47
CA GLU A 2 -15.85 -3.15 46.34
C GLU A 2 -16.35 -2.17 45.26
N ARG A 3 -15.55 -1.13 45.02
CA ARG A 3 -15.70 -0.29 43.82
C ARG A 3 -15.23 -1.07 42.60
N ARG A 4 -16.16 -1.67 41.88
CA ARG A 4 -15.89 -2.17 40.52
C ARG A 4 -15.37 -1.00 39.68
N LYS A 5 -14.07 -1.01 39.39
CA LYS A 5 -13.49 -0.18 38.34
C LYS A 5 -14.14 -0.61 37.03
N LYS A 6 -15.04 0.23 36.50
CA LYS A 6 -15.53 0.11 35.13
C LYS A 6 -14.34 0.35 34.21
N ASN A 7 -13.71 -0.73 33.73
CA ASN A 7 -12.83 -0.66 32.57
C ASN A 7 -13.72 -0.30 31.39
N CYS A 8 -13.80 0.99 31.09
CA CYS A 8 -14.31 1.44 29.79
C CYS A 8 -13.27 1.08 28.73
N THR A 9 -13.27 -0.18 28.30
CA THR A 9 -12.70 -0.56 27.00
C THR A 9 -13.65 -0.01 25.98
N ALA A 10 -13.36 1.18 25.44
CA ALA A 10 -14.09 1.72 24.31
C ALA A 10 -13.92 0.71 23.17
N SER A 11 -14.96 -0.06 22.87
CA SER A 11 -14.99 -0.92 21.72
C SER A 11 -14.88 -0.05 20.46
N PRO A 12 -14.08 -0.47 19.45
CA PRO A 12 -14.01 0.26 18.20
C PRO A 12 -15.40 0.36 17.55
N PRO A 13 -15.67 1.38 16.74
CA PRO A 13 -16.96 1.52 16.05
C PRO A 13 -17.23 0.28 15.18
N LEU A 14 -18.49 -0.10 15.06
CA LEU A 14 -18.92 -1.33 14.35
C LEU A 14 -18.28 -1.54 12.97
N PRO A 15 -18.18 -0.51 12.07
CA PRO A 15 -17.52 -0.68 10.78
C PRO A 15 -16.04 -1.04 10.90
N ALA A 16 -15.33 -0.42 11.85
CA ALA A 16 -13.91 -0.70 12.07
C ALA A 16 -13.69 -2.11 12.65
N GLN A 17 -14.58 -2.59 13.51
CA GLN A 17 -14.55 -3.98 14.01
C GLN A 17 -14.68 -4.99 12.87
N ALA A 18 -15.59 -4.74 11.94
CA ALA A 18 -15.79 -5.62 10.79
C ALA A 18 -14.55 -5.69 9.89
N GLU A 19 -13.89 -4.56 9.64
CA GLU A 19 -12.65 -4.52 8.87
C GLU A 19 -11.47 -5.17 9.63
N LEU A 20 -11.35 -4.95 10.94
CA LEU A 20 -10.34 -5.62 11.77
C LEU A 20 -10.50 -7.14 11.72
N TYR A 21 -11.74 -7.63 11.83
CA TYR A 21 -12.02 -9.06 11.73
C TYR A 21 -11.62 -9.64 10.37
N LYS A 22 -11.91 -8.94 9.28
CA LYS A 22 -11.51 -9.36 7.93
C LYS A 22 -9.99 -9.42 7.77
N LEU A 23 -9.27 -8.43 8.31
CA LEU A 23 -7.82 -8.31 8.17
C LEU A 23 -7.06 -9.29 9.07
N CYS A 24 -7.59 -9.59 10.26
CA CYS A 24 -6.96 -10.48 11.23
C CYS A 24 -7.48 -11.93 11.13
N GLY A 25 -8.69 -12.16 10.60
CA GLY A 25 -9.35 -13.46 10.59
C GLY A 25 -9.91 -13.90 11.94
N SER A 26 -9.77 -13.08 12.98
CA SER A 26 -10.23 -13.32 14.35
C SER A 26 -10.58 -12.02 15.07
N ALA A 27 -11.23 -12.14 16.23
CA ALA A 27 -11.52 -10.97 17.07
C ALA A 27 -10.22 -10.34 17.59
N VAL A 28 -10.06 -9.03 17.41
CA VAL A 28 -8.88 -8.28 17.85
C VAL A 28 -9.10 -7.76 19.27
N PRO A 29 -8.19 -8.06 20.22
CA PRO A 29 -8.27 -7.58 21.60
C PRO A 29 -8.25 -6.04 21.67
N GLY A 30 -8.96 -5.44 22.61
CA GLY A 30 -9.02 -3.96 22.75
C GLY A 30 -7.65 -3.31 22.98
N SER A 31 -6.71 -4.01 23.63
CA SER A 31 -5.32 -3.56 23.77
C SER A 31 -4.60 -3.48 22.41
N ALA A 32 -4.83 -4.46 21.53
CA ALA A 32 -4.28 -4.47 20.18
C ALA A 32 -4.90 -3.37 19.33
N VAL A 33 -6.20 -3.11 19.46
CA VAL A 33 -6.88 -1.99 18.77
C VAL A 33 -6.21 -0.65 19.06
N LYS A 34 -5.87 -0.39 20.33
CA LYS A 34 -5.17 0.84 20.72
C LYS A 34 -3.77 0.94 20.11
N ARG A 35 -3.03 -0.17 20.06
CA ARG A 35 -1.70 -0.23 19.43
C ARG A 35 -1.79 0.02 17.93
N ILE A 36 -2.76 -0.59 17.25
CA ILE A 36 -3.01 -0.37 15.81
C ILE A 36 -3.30 1.12 15.56
N CYS A 37 -4.20 1.72 16.34
CA CYS A 37 -4.52 3.13 16.23
C CYS A 37 -3.27 4.02 16.42
N LYS A 38 -2.46 3.73 17.41
CA LYS A 38 -1.20 4.44 17.66
C LYS A 38 -0.21 4.30 16.51
N ALA A 39 -0.02 3.08 15.98
CA ALA A 39 0.88 2.83 14.86
C ALA A 39 0.45 3.57 13.59
N LEU A 40 -0.85 3.58 13.28
CA LEU A 40 -1.38 4.33 12.14
C LEU A 40 -1.25 5.84 12.34
N ASN A 41 -1.46 6.35 13.54
CA ASN A 41 -1.22 7.76 13.84
C ASN A 41 0.26 8.16 13.68
N HIS A 42 1.20 7.28 13.97
CA HIS A 42 2.61 7.52 13.67
C HIS A 42 2.90 7.66 12.18
N LEU A 43 2.17 6.93 11.33
CA LEU A 43 2.28 7.08 9.86
C LEU A 43 1.58 8.36 9.37
N ILE A 44 0.53 8.82 10.05
CA ILE A 44 -0.11 10.11 9.77
C ILE A 44 0.84 11.27 10.12
N ASP A 45 1.54 11.16 11.24
CA ASP A 45 2.52 12.17 11.66
C ASP A 45 3.76 12.20 10.77
N ASP A 46 4.18 11.05 10.28
CA ASP A 46 5.36 10.90 9.42
C ASP A 46 5.12 9.89 8.29
N PRO A 47 4.47 10.30 7.19
CA PRO A 47 4.22 9.42 6.04
C PRO A 47 5.50 8.93 5.34
N LEU A 48 6.65 9.56 5.59
CA LEU A 48 7.93 9.15 5.01
C LEU A 48 8.46 7.82 5.59
N ARG A 49 7.91 7.36 6.70
CA ARG A 49 8.16 6.00 7.24
C ARG A 49 7.67 4.89 6.33
N ILE A 50 6.76 5.19 5.41
CA ILE A 50 6.36 4.25 4.37
C ILE A 50 7.52 4.15 3.39
N SER A 51 8.16 2.98 3.35
CA SER A 51 9.30 2.75 2.48
C SER A 51 8.89 2.79 1.01
N MET A 52 9.70 3.46 0.20
CA MET A 52 9.60 3.38 -1.25
C MET A 52 10.41 2.17 -1.70
N ALA A 53 9.79 1.26 -2.45
CA ALA A 53 10.57 0.28 -3.18
C ALA A 53 11.54 1.03 -4.10
N ALA A 54 12.82 0.65 -4.10
CA ALA A 54 13.78 1.23 -5.03
C ALA A 54 13.22 1.03 -6.45
N SER A 55 12.96 2.14 -7.14
CA SER A 55 12.49 2.14 -8.51
C SER A 55 13.60 1.64 -9.41
N ALA A 56 13.78 0.33 -9.47
CA ALA A 56 14.47 -0.25 -10.59
C ALA A 56 13.44 -0.30 -11.72
N VAL A 57 13.43 0.73 -12.55
CA VAL A 57 12.90 0.59 -13.90
C VAL A 57 13.72 -0.55 -14.50
N CYS A 58 13.17 -1.76 -14.46
CA CYS A 58 13.79 -2.90 -15.14
C CYS A 58 13.65 -2.66 -16.64
N ASP A 59 14.58 -1.89 -17.20
CA ASP A 59 14.85 -1.95 -18.62
C ASP A 59 15.38 -3.34 -18.92
N THR A 60 14.46 -4.27 -19.12
CA THR A 60 14.83 -5.60 -19.54
C THR A 60 15.51 -5.52 -20.90
N ALA A 61 16.38 -6.49 -21.20
CA ALA A 61 17.01 -6.58 -22.52
C ALA A 61 15.98 -6.55 -23.66
N GLU A 62 14.81 -7.12 -23.42
CA GLU A 62 13.67 -7.13 -24.34
C GLU A 62 13.13 -5.72 -24.61
N ILE A 63 12.91 -4.89 -23.57
CA ILE A 63 12.46 -3.51 -23.73
C ILE A 63 13.48 -2.69 -24.52
N ARG A 64 14.77 -2.85 -24.23
CA ARG A 64 15.84 -2.17 -24.97
C ARG A 64 15.89 -2.56 -26.44
N GLN A 65 15.73 -3.85 -26.74
CA GLN A 65 15.69 -4.34 -28.11
C GLN A 65 14.50 -3.73 -28.87
N LEU A 66 13.28 -3.76 -28.28
CA LEU A 66 12.09 -3.18 -28.92
C LEU A 66 12.21 -1.68 -29.12
N GLN A 67 12.87 -0.95 -28.18
CA GLN A 67 13.15 0.47 -28.39
C GLN A 67 14.09 0.73 -29.54
N GLN A 68 15.14 -0.09 -29.73
CA GLN A 68 16.05 0.01 -30.86
C GLN A 68 15.33 -0.29 -32.19
N GLU A 69 14.45 -1.29 -32.20
CA GLU A 69 13.63 -1.59 -33.39
C GLU A 69 12.69 -0.42 -33.72
N LEU A 70 12.06 0.19 -32.72
CA LEU A 70 11.22 1.39 -32.89
C LEU A 70 12.04 2.55 -33.47
N ASP A 71 13.21 2.84 -32.91
CA ASP A 71 14.08 3.91 -33.40
C ASP A 71 14.50 3.68 -34.86
N THR A 72 14.77 2.43 -35.22
CA THR A 72 15.08 2.05 -36.60
C THR A 72 13.90 2.32 -37.53
N LEU A 73 12.67 1.97 -37.14
CA LEU A 73 11.46 2.26 -37.90
C LEU A 73 11.22 3.77 -38.10
N LEU A 74 11.47 4.56 -37.04
CA LEU A 74 11.31 6.02 -37.10
C LEU A 74 12.38 6.72 -37.96
N GLN A 75 13.56 6.12 -38.11
CA GLN A 75 14.64 6.64 -38.96
C GLN A 75 14.49 6.24 -40.44
N ALA A 76 13.71 5.20 -40.74
CA ALA A 76 13.46 4.76 -42.11
C ALA A 76 12.74 5.86 -42.93
N ARG A 77 13.07 5.89 -44.19
CA ARG A 77 12.42 6.83 -45.16
C ARG A 77 11.92 6.04 -46.39
N PRO A 78 10.60 5.99 -46.67
CA PRO A 78 9.50 6.58 -45.88
C PRO A 78 9.27 5.89 -44.54
N VAL A 79 8.69 6.59 -43.58
CA VAL A 79 8.35 6.03 -42.25
C VAL A 79 7.09 5.17 -42.38
N ASP A 80 7.16 3.93 -41.89
CA ASP A 80 5.97 3.09 -41.71
C ASP A 80 5.29 3.44 -40.38
N GLU A 81 4.29 4.32 -40.44
CA GLU A 81 3.60 4.82 -39.26
C GLU A 81 2.84 3.73 -38.51
N ASP A 82 2.27 2.76 -39.21
CA ASP A 82 1.50 1.69 -38.56
C ASP A 82 2.43 0.73 -37.81
N ALA A 83 3.54 0.33 -38.42
CA ALA A 83 4.54 -0.51 -37.77
C ALA A 83 5.17 0.21 -36.56
N ALA A 84 5.50 1.49 -36.69
CA ALA A 84 6.05 2.30 -35.61
C ALA A 84 5.07 2.45 -34.45
N ARG A 85 3.79 2.69 -34.74
CA ARG A 85 2.72 2.77 -33.72
C ARG A 85 2.55 1.46 -32.96
N GLN A 86 2.50 0.34 -33.67
CA GLN A 86 2.37 -0.98 -33.06
C GLN A 86 3.57 -1.27 -32.15
N LYS A 87 4.79 -1.01 -32.60
CA LYS A 87 6.01 -1.20 -31.81
C LYS A 87 6.03 -0.27 -30.57
N ALA A 88 5.60 0.98 -30.70
CA ALA A 88 5.48 1.89 -29.57
C ALA A 88 4.49 1.38 -28.51
N LEU A 89 3.36 0.80 -28.92
CA LEU A 89 2.39 0.19 -28.02
C LEU A 89 2.96 -1.04 -27.31
N GLU A 90 3.74 -1.89 -27.98
CA GLU A 90 4.43 -3.02 -27.37
C GLU A 90 5.42 -2.56 -26.29
N VAL A 91 6.25 -1.56 -26.58
CA VAL A 91 7.19 -0.96 -25.61
C VAL A 91 6.44 -0.40 -24.40
N ALA A 92 5.36 0.37 -24.66
CA ALA A 92 4.56 0.95 -23.57
C ALA A 92 3.91 -0.12 -22.67
N SER A 93 3.38 -1.19 -23.28
CA SER A 93 2.76 -2.31 -22.56
C SER A 93 3.76 -3.05 -21.67
N LEU A 94 4.96 -3.31 -22.17
CA LEU A 94 6.02 -3.97 -21.38
C LEU A 94 6.54 -3.07 -20.26
N LYS A 95 6.73 -1.79 -20.51
CA LYS A 95 7.10 -0.82 -19.47
C LYS A 95 6.03 -0.74 -18.37
N LEU A 96 4.75 -0.70 -18.74
CA LEU A 96 3.65 -0.68 -17.79
C LEU A 96 3.60 -1.97 -16.96
N ALA A 97 3.82 -3.13 -17.59
CA ALA A 97 3.86 -4.41 -16.89
C ALA A 97 5.07 -4.54 -15.94
N SER A 98 6.16 -3.82 -16.20
CA SER A 98 7.35 -3.79 -15.35
C SER A 98 7.22 -2.85 -14.13
N VAL A 99 6.19 -1.99 -14.09
CA VAL A 99 5.91 -1.12 -12.93
C VAL A 99 5.51 -1.99 -11.76
N LYS A 100 6.30 -1.96 -10.69
CA LYS A 100 5.99 -2.70 -9.47
C LYS A 100 4.78 -2.08 -8.80
N THR A 101 3.73 -2.88 -8.61
CA THR A 101 2.51 -2.48 -7.89
C THR A 101 2.81 -1.91 -6.50
N GLU A 102 3.86 -2.43 -5.85
CA GLU A 102 4.32 -2.00 -4.53
C GLU A 102 4.79 -0.54 -4.48
N GLU A 103 5.46 -0.06 -5.53
CA GLU A 103 5.89 1.34 -5.63
C GLU A 103 4.68 2.28 -5.75
N TYR A 104 3.74 1.95 -6.62
CA TYR A 104 2.49 2.70 -6.75
C TYR A 104 1.72 2.73 -5.43
N GLU A 105 1.60 1.58 -4.74
CA GLU A 105 0.95 1.51 -3.43
C GLU A 105 1.68 2.33 -2.37
N SER A 106 3.01 2.40 -2.39
CA SER A 106 3.78 3.25 -1.47
C SER A 106 3.47 4.73 -1.66
N HIS A 107 3.44 5.21 -2.91
CA HIS A 107 3.05 6.59 -3.23
C HIS A 107 1.61 6.88 -2.78
N ARG A 108 0.69 5.97 -3.08
CA ARG A 108 -0.71 6.09 -2.69
C ARG A 108 -0.87 6.15 -1.18
N LEU A 109 -0.20 5.27 -0.44
CA LEU A 109 -0.24 5.23 1.02
C LEU A 109 0.33 6.51 1.64
N ARG A 110 1.46 7.03 1.15
CA ARG A 110 2.00 8.31 1.61
C ARG A 110 1.01 9.45 1.43
N SER A 111 0.31 9.50 0.31
CA SER A 111 -0.74 10.48 0.06
C SER A 111 -1.93 10.31 1.01
N VAL A 112 -2.40 9.09 1.20
CA VAL A 112 -3.54 8.79 2.09
C VAL A 112 -3.22 9.18 3.54
N PHE A 113 -2.06 8.77 4.06
CA PHE A 113 -1.66 9.11 5.44
C PHE A 113 -1.33 10.60 5.60
N GLY A 114 -0.72 11.23 4.60
CA GLY A 114 -0.38 12.65 4.65
C GLY A 114 -1.59 13.60 4.63
N THR A 115 -2.73 13.14 4.15
CA THR A 115 -3.99 13.92 4.12
C THR A 115 -4.97 13.54 5.23
N HIS A 116 -4.73 12.43 5.93
CA HIS A 116 -5.65 11.94 6.96
C HIS A 116 -5.42 12.67 8.29
N PRO A 117 -6.48 13.12 8.98
CA PRO A 117 -6.34 13.68 10.32
C PRO A 117 -5.97 12.60 11.34
N LYS A 118 -5.36 13.00 12.47
CA LYS A 118 -5.13 12.09 13.59
C LYS A 118 -6.43 11.45 14.07
N MET A 119 -6.33 10.19 14.46
CA MET A 119 -7.48 9.40 14.89
C MET A 119 -7.48 9.19 16.39
N ASP A 120 -8.64 9.42 17.03
CA ASP A 120 -8.92 8.97 18.39
C ASP A 120 -9.50 7.55 18.40
N ALA A 121 -10.16 7.16 17.31
CA ALA A 121 -10.71 5.83 17.08
C ALA A 121 -10.36 5.36 15.67
N LEU A 122 -10.28 4.03 15.47
CA LEU A 122 -9.96 3.45 14.18
C LEU A 122 -11.01 3.79 13.12
N ASP A 123 -10.53 4.23 11.97
CA ASP A 123 -11.35 4.48 10.79
C ASP A 123 -11.34 3.25 9.87
N ALA A 124 -12.54 2.70 9.60
CA ALA A 124 -12.72 1.56 8.72
C ALA A 124 -12.24 1.82 7.29
N ALA A 125 -12.43 3.04 6.77
CA ALA A 125 -11.99 3.41 5.44
C ALA A 125 -10.46 3.40 5.34
N LEU A 126 -9.77 3.96 6.33
CA LEU A 126 -8.31 3.97 6.39
C LEU A 126 -7.75 2.54 6.51
N LEU A 127 -8.33 1.69 7.37
CA LEU A 127 -7.93 0.28 7.49
C LEU A 127 -8.03 -0.44 6.16
N LYS A 128 -9.17 -0.31 5.47
CA LYS A 128 -9.41 -0.93 4.17
C LYS A 128 -8.46 -0.43 3.07
N GLN A 129 -8.12 0.86 3.10
CA GLN A 129 -7.26 1.48 2.09
C GLN A 129 -5.77 1.18 2.30
N SER A 130 -5.33 1.01 3.55
CA SER A 130 -3.92 0.95 3.89
C SER A 130 -3.41 -0.43 4.23
N LEU A 131 -4.22 -1.29 4.85
CA LEU A 131 -3.79 -2.59 5.34
C LEU A 131 -4.21 -3.73 4.42
N ARG A 132 -3.32 -4.73 4.31
CA ARG A 132 -3.58 -6.01 3.65
C ARG A 132 -3.90 -7.11 4.65
N LYS A 133 -3.22 -7.11 5.80
CA LYS A 133 -3.35 -8.14 6.84
C LYS A 133 -2.93 -7.60 8.20
N ILE A 134 -3.50 -8.17 9.25
CA ILE A 134 -3.09 -7.95 10.64
C ILE A 134 -2.78 -9.30 11.27
N GLU A 135 -1.66 -9.42 11.93
CA GLU A 135 -1.26 -10.60 12.70
C GLU A 135 -1.07 -10.24 14.15
N CYS A 136 -1.75 -10.98 15.03
CA CYS A 136 -1.63 -10.82 16.47
C CYS A 136 -0.95 -12.09 17.05
N HIS A 137 0.24 -11.92 17.60
CA HIS A 137 1.01 -12.99 18.24
C HIS A 137 1.25 -12.64 19.71
N GLY A 138 0.34 -13.08 20.58
CA GLY A 138 0.39 -12.73 22.00
C GLY A 138 0.31 -11.22 22.19
N ASP A 139 1.38 -10.62 22.71
CA ASP A 139 1.46 -9.16 22.93
C ASP A 139 1.94 -8.36 21.70
N THR A 140 2.40 -9.02 20.65
CA THR A 140 2.90 -8.38 19.45
C THR A 140 1.81 -8.28 18.39
N VAL A 141 1.67 -7.10 17.78
CA VAL A 141 0.75 -6.86 16.67
C VAL A 141 1.55 -6.41 15.46
N CYS A 142 1.44 -7.16 14.36
CA CYS A 142 2.11 -6.86 13.12
C CYS A 142 1.08 -6.45 12.07
N LEU A 143 1.36 -5.36 11.38
CA LEU A 143 0.52 -4.79 10.33
C LEU A 143 1.22 -4.94 8.98
N LEU A 144 0.56 -5.59 8.04
CA LEU A 144 1.02 -5.65 6.65
C LEU A 144 0.33 -4.56 5.83
N LEU A 145 1.08 -3.58 5.38
CA LEU A 145 0.60 -2.55 4.46
C LEU A 145 0.39 -3.10 3.05
N LYS A 146 -0.39 -2.38 2.24
CA LYS A 146 -0.66 -2.79 0.85
C LYS A 146 0.56 -2.75 -0.06
N ASN A 147 1.59 -1.97 0.30
CA ASN A 147 2.88 -1.96 -0.40
C ASN A 147 3.82 -3.11 -0.01
N GLY A 148 3.37 -4.05 0.82
CA GLY A 148 4.18 -5.19 1.28
C GLY A 148 5.06 -4.91 2.51
N GLN A 149 5.06 -3.69 3.05
CA GLN A 149 5.82 -3.35 4.26
C GLN A 149 5.14 -3.88 5.52
N TRP A 150 5.93 -4.49 6.41
CA TRP A 150 5.50 -4.87 7.75
C TRP A 150 5.82 -3.77 8.77
N LEU A 151 4.89 -3.52 9.65
CA LEU A 151 5.03 -2.63 10.81
C LEU A 151 4.67 -3.38 12.08
N GLU A 152 5.45 -3.17 13.12
CA GLU A 152 5.14 -3.62 14.47
C GLU A 152 4.41 -2.50 15.22
N ALA A 153 3.28 -2.84 15.82
CA ALA A 153 2.42 -1.90 16.54
C ALA A 153 2.53 -2.07 18.07
#